data_74a1d327c62715f4af7c7cc60b8c9233
#
_entry.id   74a1d327c62715f4af7c7cc60b8c9233
#
_cell.length_a   1.000
_cell.length_b   1.000
_cell.length_c   1.000
_cell.angle_alpha   90.00
_cell.angle_beta   90.00
_cell.angle_gamma   90.00
#
_symmetry.space_group_name_H-M   'P 1'
#
loop_
_entity.id
_entity.type
_entity.pdbx_description
1 polymer ?
#
loop_
_entity_poly.entity_id
_entity_poly.type
_entity_poly.pdbx_seq_one_letter_code
_entity_poly.pdbx_strand_id
1 'polypeptide(L)'
;MLFRSYQTPNSSLDDGSLAANFYQTPNFLAQQNKEKGYDFVSIADVHIEPMGIYTSKGYKDVQEIQDGGTIVLNNDPANTARGLKLLAAAGLIELDKSAELPADTDVTSNPKNLKFTTVDGAQVYKSMPDAEAAVINGNYAIEAGLNPKNDSLFLEKGGKDSEYPNQLVVRKDDKDNEHLKKLAKLLNDEKLRQYISTTWPDEAVIPAF
;
A
#
# COMPACT_ATOMS: atom_id res chain seq x y z
N MET A 1 9.47 17.34 3.49
CA MET A 1 8.59 17.61 2.33
C MET A 1 7.52 16.53 2.33
N LEU A 2 6.26 16.88 2.10
CA LEU A 2 5.15 15.92 1.96
C LEU A 2 4.77 15.81 0.49
N PHE A 3 4.66 14.58 0.00
CA PHE A 3 4.23 14.29 -1.35
C PHE A 3 2.80 13.73 -1.33
N ARG A 4 1.99 14.10 -2.31
CA ARG A 4 0.60 13.61 -2.47
C ARG A 4 0.47 12.52 -3.54
N SER A 5 1.59 12.05 -4.07
CA SER A 5 1.67 11.06 -5.13
C SER A 5 2.90 10.20 -4.91
N TYR A 6 2.86 8.96 -5.34
CA TYR A 6 4.00 8.04 -5.27
C TYR A 6 5.04 8.26 -6.40
N GLN A 7 4.76 9.19 -7.34
CA GLN A 7 5.58 9.35 -8.54
C GLN A 7 6.91 10.10 -8.32
N THR A 8 6.95 11.05 -7.38
CA THR A 8 8.07 11.98 -7.26
C THR A 8 9.10 11.67 -6.18
N PRO A 9 8.80 10.95 -5.06
CA PRO A 9 9.77 10.80 -3.98
C PRO A 9 11.06 10.07 -4.40
N ASN A 10 10.96 9.06 -5.27
CA ASN A 10 12.13 8.31 -5.72
C ASN A 10 12.98 9.11 -6.73
N SER A 11 12.38 9.87 -7.64
CA SER A 11 13.15 10.75 -8.53
C SER A 11 13.87 11.86 -7.75
N SER A 12 13.25 12.38 -6.68
CA SER A 12 13.89 13.37 -5.79
C SER A 12 14.99 12.78 -4.91
N LEU A 13 14.93 11.48 -4.62
CA LEU A 13 16.02 10.76 -3.96
C LEU A 13 17.19 10.52 -4.92
N ASP A 14 16.89 10.20 -6.18
CA ASP A 14 17.87 9.93 -7.24
C ASP A 14 18.67 11.18 -7.60
N ASP A 15 17.99 12.32 -7.81
CA ASP A 15 18.63 13.59 -8.17
C ASP A 15 19.34 14.30 -6.98
N GLY A 16 19.28 13.72 -5.78
CA GLY A 16 19.91 14.26 -4.58
C GLY A 16 19.14 15.39 -3.89
N SER A 17 17.95 15.76 -4.36
CA SER A 17 17.08 16.76 -3.69
C SER A 17 16.58 16.25 -2.33
N LEU A 18 16.55 14.93 -2.13
CA LEU A 18 16.31 14.26 -0.87
C LEU A 18 17.51 13.40 -0.47
N ALA A 19 17.81 13.34 0.82
CA ALA A 19 18.78 12.40 1.38
C ALA A 19 18.16 11.02 1.68
N ALA A 20 16.85 10.99 1.94
CA ALA A 20 16.05 9.80 2.20
C ALA A 20 14.59 10.07 1.84
N ASN A 21 13.83 9.02 1.58
CA ASN A 21 12.37 9.08 1.56
C ASN A 21 11.77 7.99 2.46
N PHE A 22 10.50 8.20 2.82
CA PHE A 22 9.78 7.31 3.71
C PHE A 22 8.31 7.28 3.27
N TYR A 23 7.93 6.29 2.46
CA TYR A 23 6.57 6.17 1.91
C TYR A 23 6.32 4.84 1.18
N GLN A 24 7.34 4.01 0.99
CA GLN A 24 7.29 2.86 0.09
C GLN A 24 7.50 1.53 0.81
N THR A 25 6.83 0.49 0.31
CA THR A 25 6.95 -0.88 0.78
C THR A 25 8.08 -1.63 0.05
N PRO A 26 8.56 -2.79 0.56
CA PRO A 26 9.60 -3.59 -0.09
C PRO A 26 9.32 -3.91 -1.55
N ASN A 27 8.09 -4.33 -1.86
CA ASN A 27 7.70 -4.71 -3.22
C ASN A 27 7.69 -3.50 -4.18
N PHE A 28 7.21 -2.35 -3.70
CA PHE A 28 7.24 -1.12 -4.48
C PHE A 28 8.70 -0.66 -4.72
N LEU A 29 9.55 -0.69 -3.68
CA LEU A 29 10.97 -0.36 -3.81
C LEU A 29 11.68 -1.26 -4.83
N ALA A 30 11.47 -2.58 -4.73
CA ALA A 30 12.07 -3.55 -5.67
C ALA A 30 11.62 -3.29 -7.11
N GLN A 31 10.33 -3.04 -7.31
CA GLN A 31 9.76 -2.72 -8.62
C GLN A 31 10.34 -1.41 -9.18
N GLN A 32 10.43 -0.35 -8.37
CA GLN A 32 11.00 0.94 -8.78
C GLN A 32 12.50 0.82 -9.12
N ASN A 33 13.27 0.10 -8.33
CA ASN A 33 14.69 -0.17 -8.62
C ASN A 33 14.85 -0.88 -9.97
N LYS A 34 14.01 -1.91 -10.22
CA LYS A 34 14.06 -2.68 -11.46
C LYS A 34 13.67 -1.85 -12.69
N GLU A 35 12.59 -1.08 -12.60
CA GLU A 35 12.03 -0.37 -13.75
C GLU A 35 12.77 0.93 -14.09
N LYS A 36 13.25 1.63 -13.07
CA LYS A 36 13.90 2.93 -13.22
C LYS A 36 15.42 2.86 -13.17
N GLY A 37 15.98 1.69 -12.85
CA GLY A 37 17.42 1.50 -12.73
C GLY A 37 18.01 2.12 -11.46
N TYR A 38 17.19 2.37 -10.44
CA TYR A 38 17.68 2.82 -9.13
C TYR A 38 18.36 1.67 -8.39
N ASP A 39 19.22 2.02 -7.43
CA ASP A 39 19.85 1.07 -6.50
C ASP A 39 19.60 1.45 -5.04
N PHE A 40 18.41 1.95 -4.77
CA PHE A 40 18.00 2.36 -3.43
C PHE A 40 17.91 1.16 -2.48
N VAL A 41 18.18 1.42 -1.21
CA VAL A 41 18.13 0.42 -0.13
C VAL A 41 17.31 0.92 1.05
N SER A 42 16.58 0.02 1.68
CA SER A 42 15.94 0.28 2.97
C SER A 42 16.97 0.22 4.10
N ILE A 43 16.82 1.12 5.08
CA ILE A 43 17.62 1.12 6.31
C ILE A 43 16.78 1.01 7.59
N ALA A 44 15.45 1.06 7.49
CA ALA A 44 14.52 0.76 8.58
C ALA A 44 13.12 0.47 8.05
N ASP A 45 12.44 -0.49 8.67
CA ASP A 45 10.99 -0.64 8.58
C ASP A 45 10.36 0.22 9.68
N VAL A 46 9.29 0.95 9.39
CA VAL A 46 8.77 1.94 10.35
C VAL A 46 7.33 1.64 10.75
N HIS A 47 6.41 1.56 9.78
CA HIS A 47 5.02 1.28 10.07
C HIS A 47 4.33 0.55 8.90
N ILE A 48 3.16 0.01 9.19
CA ILE A 48 2.28 -0.63 8.22
C ILE A 48 0.99 0.17 8.16
N GLU A 49 0.50 0.42 6.96
CA GLU A 49 -0.83 0.95 6.67
C GLU A 49 -1.60 -0.12 5.91
N PRO A 50 -2.52 -0.85 6.56
CA PRO A 50 -3.27 -1.91 5.89
C PRO A 50 -4.05 -1.39 4.68
N MET A 51 -3.98 -2.11 3.57
CA MET A 51 -4.81 -1.87 2.39
C MET A 51 -6.21 -2.41 2.63
N GLY A 52 -7.25 -1.73 2.14
CA GLY A 52 -8.63 -2.15 2.34
C GLY A 52 -9.47 -2.15 1.08
N ILE A 53 -10.55 -2.95 1.09
CA ILE A 53 -11.61 -2.95 0.08
C ILE A 53 -12.74 -2.09 0.62
N TYR A 54 -13.12 -1.06 -0.10
CA TYR A 54 -14.14 -0.08 0.29
C TYR A 54 -15.23 0.03 -0.75
N THR A 55 -16.41 0.52 -0.34
CA THR A 55 -17.55 0.77 -1.26
C THR A 55 -18.32 2.03 -0.85
N SER A 56 -18.93 2.68 -1.83
CA SER A 56 -19.93 3.74 -1.62
C SER A 56 -21.38 3.23 -1.76
N LYS A 57 -21.57 1.93 -2.03
CA LYS A 57 -22.89 1.32 -2.29
C LYS A 57 -23.63 0.92 -1.01
N GLY A 58 -22.98 1.08 0.16
CA GLY A 58 -23.59 0.73 1.45
C GLY A 58 -23.52 -0.76 1.81
N TYR A 59 -22.78 -1.57 1.05
CA TYR A 59 -22.53 -2.98 1.35
C TYR A 59 -21.84 -3.13 2.72
N LYS A 60 -22.06 -4.29 3.36
CA LYS A 60 -21.48 -4.65 4.65
C LYS A 60 -20.57 -5.86 4.57
N ASP A 61 -20.62 -6.57 3.45
CA ASP A 61 -19.81 -7.75 3.18
C ASP A 61 -19.33 -7.71 1.72
N VAL A 62 -18.13 -8.22 1.46
CA VAL A 62 -17.57 -8.32 0.10
C VAL A 62 -18.42 -9.21 -0.82
N GLN A 63 -19.20 -10.12 -0.24
CA GLN A 63 -20.10 -10.99 -1.02
C GLN A 63 -21.31 -10.25 -1.59
N GLU A 64 -21.63 -9.04 -1.11
CA GLU A 64 -22.69 -8.19 -1.64
C GLU A 64 -22.29 -7.47 -2.93
N ILE A 65 -20.98 -7.45 -3.28
CA ILE A 65 -20.50 -6.91 -4.55
C ILE A 65 -21.18 -7.63 -5.71
N GLN A 66 -21.79 -6.87 -6.61
CA GLN A 66 -22.63 -7.41 -7.69
C GLN A 66 -21.79 -8.11 -8.77
N ASP A 67 -22.37 -9.15 -9.37
CA ASP A 67 -21.77 -9.86 -10.51
C ASP A 67 -21.57 -8.90 -11.70
N GLY A 68 -20.41 -8.99 -12.33
CA GLY A 68 -20.02 -8.09 -13.43
C GLY A 68 -19.59 -6.70 -12.96
N GLY A 69 -19.56 -6.47 -11.65
CA GLY A 69 -19.18 -5.20 -11.04
C GLY A 69 -17.74 -4.78 -11.32
N THR A 70 -17.48 -3.48 -11.31
CA THR A 70 -16.15 -2.92 -11.49
C THR A 70 -15.46 -2.71 -10.14
N ILE A 71 -14.21 -3.16 -10.01
CA ILE A 71 -13.32 -2.90 -8.89
C ILE A 71 -12.22 -1.96 -9.36
N VAL A 72 -12.04 -0.84 -8.67
CA VAL A 72 -10.95 0.11 -8.94
C VAL A 72 -9.72 -0.23 -8.11
N LEU A 73 -8.56 -0.24 -8.76
CA LEU A 73 -7.25 -0.56 -8.19
C LEU A 73 -6.23 0.55 -8.50
N ASN A 74 -5.15 0.59 -7.74
CA ASN A 74 -3.98 1.40 -8.08
C ASN A 74 -3.30 0.83 -9.34
N ASN A 75 -2.76 1.68 -10.21
CA ASN A 75 -2.18 1.31 -11.50
C ASN A 75 -0.67 1.01 -11.48
N ASP A 76 0.02 1.17 -10.35
CA ASP A 76 1.41 0.70 -10.28
C ASP A 76 1.45 -0.82 -10.05
N PRO A 77 2.37 -1.56 -10.68
CA PRO A 77 2.36 -3.01 -10.65
C PRO A 77 2.44 -3.62 -9.25
N ALA A 78 3.19 -3.01 -8.33
CA ALA A 78 3.34 -3.53 -6.96
C ALA A 78 2.03 -3.41 -6.17
N ASN A 79 1.34 -2.25 -6.26
CA ASN A 79 0.06 -2.04 -5.57
C ASN A 79 -1.12 -2.71 -6.29
N THR A 80 -1.10 -2.82 -7.63
CA THR A 80 -2.06 -3.67 -8.37
C THR A 80 -1.98 -5.11 -7.87
N ALA A 81 -0.77 -5.68 -7.79
CA ALA A 81 -0.55 -7.04 -7.32
C ALA A 81 -1.02 -7.22 -5.87
N ARG A 82 -0.69 -6.27 -4.97
CA ARG A 82 -1.15 -6.27 -3.58
C ARG A 82 -2.68 -6.23 -3.49
N GLY A 83 -3.33 -5.38 -4.30
CA GLY A 83 -4.79 -5.28 -4.36
C GLY A 83 -5.45 -6.54 -4.87
N LEU A 84 -4.91 -7.19 -5.90
CA LEU A 84 -5.39 -8.49 -6.38
C LEU A 84 -5.22 -9.59 -5.33
N LYS A 85 -4.09 -9.62 -4.63
CA LYS A 85 -3.88 -10.53 -3.48
C LYS A 85 -4.90 -10.31 -2.37
N LEU A 86 -5.27 -9.04 -2.10
CA LEU A 86 -6.30 -8.71 -1.12
C LEU A 86 -7.69 -9.19 -1.56
N LEU A 87 -8.05 -9.04 -2.84
CA LEU A 87 -9.30 -9.56 -3.40
C LEU A 87 -9.35 -11.09 -3.33
N ALA A 88 -8.22 -11.76 -3.56
CA ALA A 88 -8.10 -13.20 -3.41
C ALA A 88 -8.24 -13.64 -1.94
N ALA A 89 -7.63 -12.93 -1.01
CA ALA A 89 -7.77 -13.18 0.43
C ALA A 89 -9.21 -12.97 0.92
N ALA A 90 -9.95 -12.06 0.29
CA ALA A 90 -11.38 -11.81 0.52
C ALA A 90 -12.29 -12.88 -0.13
N GLY A 91 -11.74 -13.83 -0.89
CA GLY A 91 -12.50 -14.91 -1.55
C GLY A 91 -13.30 -14.47 -2.78
N LEU A 92 -12.94 -13.32 -3.37
CA LEU A 92 -13.62 -12.79 -4.57
C LEU A 92 -13.04 -13.35 -5.87
N ILE A 93 -11.75 -13.69 -5.88
CA ILE A 93 -11.01 -14.23 -7.03
C ILE A 93 -9.99 -15.28 -6.58
N GLU A 94 -9.43 -16.03 -7.54
CA GLU A 94 -8.22 -16.82 -7.31
C GLU A 94 -7.12 -16.36 -8.27
N LEU A 95 -5.87 -16.44 -7.83
CA LEU A 95 -4.69 -16.04 -8.58
C LEU A 95 -3.78 -17.23 -8.87
N ASP A 96 -3.01 -17.14 -9.94
CA ASP A 96 -1.88 -18.04 -10.17
C ASP A 96 -0.87 -17.88 -9.04
N LYS A 97 -0.64 -18.97 -8.30
CA LYS A 97 0.28 -18.99 -7.15
C LYS A 97 1.75 -18.83 -7.54
N SER A 98 2.10 -18.98 -8.81
CA SER A 98 3.46 -18.78 -9.31
C SER A 98 3.78 -17.30 -9.63
N ALA A 99 2.76 -16.45 -9.73
CA ALA A 99 2.94 -15.02 -10.00
C ALA A 99 3.35 -14.26 -8.73
N GLU A 100 4.59 -13.77 -8.69
CA GLU A 100 5.08 -12.95 -7.57
C GLU A 100 4.37 -11.59 -7.51
N LEU A 101 4.19 -10.95 -8.65
CA LEU A 101 3.46 -9.70 -8.84
C LEU A 101 2.28 -9.92 -9.80
N PRO A 102 1.17 -10.53 -9.32
CA PRO A 102 0.05 -10.86 -10.17
C PRO A 102 -0.60 -9.61 -10.81
N ALA A 103 -0.94 -9.73 -12.08
CA ALA A 103 -1.76 -8.82 -12.86
C ALA A 103 -3.16 -9.42 -13.07
N ASP A 104 -4.05 -8.70 -13.74
CA ASP A 104 -5.39 -9.20 -14.09
C ASP A 104 -5.37 -10.47 -14.96
N THR A 105 -4.32 -10.64 -15.78
CA THR A 105 -4.08 -11.84 -16.58
C THR A 105 -3.76 -13.10 -15.77
N ASP A 106 -3.35 -12.94 -14.51
CA ASP A 106 -3.01 -14.01 -13.58
C ASP A 106 -4.21 -14.44 -12.71
N VAL A 107 -5.39 -13.88 -12.96
CA VAL A 107 -6.63 -14.29 -12.31
C VAL A 107 -7.10 -15.62 -12.91
N THR A 108 -7.07 -16.67 -12.11
CA THR A 108 -7.43 -18.05 -12.54
C THR A 108 -8.90 -18.38 -12.27
N SER A 109 -9.53 -17.69 -11.32
CA SER A 109 -10.96 -17.84 -11.02
C SER A 109 -11.57 -16.49 -10.67
N ASN A 110 -12.71 -16.17 -11.26
CA ASN A 110 -13.46 -14.92 -11.06
C ASN A 110 -14.96 -15.21 -11.15
N PRO A 111 -15.53 -15.86 -10.12
CA PRO A 111 -16.90 -16.38 -10.18
C PRO A 111 -17.96 -15.29 -10.34
N LYS A 112 -17.68 -14.08 -9.88
CA LYS A 112 -18.56 -12.90 -10.01
C LYS A 112 -18.35 -12.12 -11.31
N ASN A 113 -17.47 -12.55 -12.21
CA ASN A 113 -17.10 -11.83 -13.44
C ASN A 113 -16.73 -10.36 -13.19
N LEU A 114 -16.01 -10.08 -12.10
CA LEU A 114 -15.59 -8.73 -11.73
C LEU A 114 -14.66 -8.15 -12.80
N LYS A 115 -14.81 -6.85 -13.05
CA LYS A 115 -13.98 -6.08 -13.98
C LYS A 115 -12.98 -5.25 -13.18
N PHE A 116 -11.73 -5.23 -13.60
CA PHE A 116 -10.70 -4.45 -12.95
C PHE A 116 -10.39 -3.19 -13.77
N THR A 117 -10.39 -2.04 -13.09
CA THR A 117 -9.98 -0.76 -13.67
C THR A 117 -8.89 -0.18 -12.80
N THR A 118 -7.78 0.25 -13.42
CA THR A 118 -6.65 0.81 -12.69
C THR A 118 -6.52 2.30 -12.93
N VAL A 119 -6.25 3.06 -11.86
CA VAL A 119 -6.01 4.50 -11.88
C VAL A 119 -4.85 4.85 -10.95
N ASP A 120 -4.31 6.07 -11.04
CA ASP A 120 -3.32 6.54 -10.06
C ASP A 120 -3.87 6.40 -8.63
N GLY A 121 -3.02 5.93 -7.69
CA GLY A 121 -3.43 5.64 -6.32
C GLY A 121 -4.17 6.78 -5.63
N ALA A 122 -3.77 8.03 -5.88
CA ALA A 122 -4.44 9.22 -5.36
C ALA A 122 -5.84 9.46 -5.97
N GLN A 123 -6.22 8.75 -7.04
CA GLN A 123 -7.54 8.87 -7.69
C GLN A 123 -8.47 7.69 -7.35
N VAL A 124 -7.96 6.61 -6.76
CA VAL A 124 -8.76 5.40 -6.48
C VAL A 124 -10.01 5.73 -5.64
N TYR A 125 -9.83 6.47 -4.54
CA TYR A 125 -10.96 6.90 -3.70
C TYR A 125 -12.00 7.71 -4.46
N LYS A 126 -11.55 8.64 -5.32
CA LYS A 126 -12.46 9.51 -6.11
C LYS A 126 -13.25 8.74 -7.16
N SER A 127 -12.70 7.62 -7.64
CA SER A 127 -13.36 6.75 -8.62
C SER A 127 -14.31 5.74 -7.97
N MET A 128 -14.28 5.59 -6.64
CA MET A 128 -15.11 4.62 -5.91
C MET A 128 -16.62 4.80 -6.12
N PRO A 129 -17.19 6.03 -6.21
CA PRO A 129 -18.65 6.21 -6.43
C PRO A 129 -19.17 5.59 -7.73
N ASP A 130 -18.32 5.51 -8.76
CA ASP A 130 -18.66 4.99 -10.09
C ASP A 130 -18.40 3.48 -10.21
N ALA A 131 -17.89 2.84 -9.14
CA ALA A 131 -17.56 1.43 -9.10
C ALA A 131 -18.36 0.68 -8.03
N GLU A 132 -18.32 -0.64 -8.05
CA GLU A 132 -18.90 -1.48 -6.99
C GLU A 132 -18.05 -1.44 -5.73
N ALA A 133 -16.73 -1.47 -5.90
CA ALA A 133 -15.77 -1.31 -4.82
C ALA A 133 -14.44 -0.73 -5.33
N ALA A 134 -13.62 -0.27 -4.38
CA ALA A 134 -12.28 0.22 -4.64
C ALA A 134 -11.30 -0.41 -3.63
N VAL A 135 -10.11 -0.76 -4.10
CA VAL A 135 -9.01 -1.22 -3.24
C VAL A 135 -8.08 -0.03 -3.00
N ILE A 136 -8.08 0.47 -1.77
CA ILE A 136 -7.44 1.74 -1.42
C ILE A 136 -6.28 1.49 -0.46
N ASN A 137 -5.10 2.06 -0.78
CA ASN A 137 -3.96 2.08 0.13
C ASN A 137 -4.29 2.84 1.43
N GLY A 138 -3.75 2.38 2.56
CA GLY A 138 -4.10 2.89 3.88
C GLY A 138 -3.94 4.39 4.04
N ASN A 139 -2.82 4.98 3.57
CA ASN A 139 -2.60 6.42 3.62
C ASN A 139 -3.65 7.22 2.83
N TYR A 140 -4.05 6.75 1.65
CA TYR A 140 -5.10 7.41 0.86
C TYR A 140 -6.49 7.26 1.47
N ALA A 141 -6.76 6.12 2.12
CA ALA A 141 -8.01 5.92 2.87
C ALA A 141 -8.09 6.90 4.04
N ILE A 142 -7.03 7.00 4.85
CA ILE A 142 -6.94 7.93 5.98
C ILE A 142 -7.03 9.40 5.50
N GLU A 143 -6.33 9.78 4.42
CA GLU A 143 -6.39 11.13 3.86
C GLU A 143 -7.80 11.48 3.34
N ALA A 144 -8.53 10.48 2.85
CA ALA A 144 -9.92 10.62 2.42
C ALA A 144 -10.93 10.67 3.59
N GLY A 145 -10.47 10.52 4.83
CA GLY A 145 -11.30 10.51 6.04
C GLY A 145 -11.97 9.17 6.33
N LEU A 146 -11.55 8.09 5.65
CA LEU A 146 -12.01 6.75 5.94
C LEU A 146 -11.25 6.18 7.16
N ASN A 147 -11.96 5.39 7.96
CA ASN A 147 -11.36 4.55 8.99
C ASN A 147 -11.16 3.13 8.42
N PRO A 148 -9.91 2.66 8.22
CA PRO A 148 -9.67 1.36 7.59
C PRO A 148 -10.39 0.18 8.27
N LYS A 149 -10.46 0.17 9.58
CA LYS A 149 -11.09 -0.90 10.35
C LYS A 149 -12.62 -0.90 10.27
N ASN A 150 -13.23 0.29 10.25
CA ASN A 150 -14.68 0.43 10.38
C ASN A 150 -15.39 0.59 9.03
N ASP A 151 -14.71 1.16 8.03
CA ASP A 151 -15.31 1.54 6.75
C ASP A 151 -14.95 0.55 5.62
N SER A 152 -13.95 -0.32 5.82
CA SER A 152 -13.63 -1.34 4.82
C SER A 152 -14.58 -2.54 4.90
N LEU A 153 -14.90 -3.10 3.74
CA LEU A 153 -15.55 -4.41 3.63
C LEU A 153 -14.62 -5.56 4.00
N PHE A 154 -13.33 -5.37 3.70
CA PHE A 154 -12.26 -6.31 4.01
C PHE A 154 -10.96 -5.55 4.16
N LEU A 155 -10.22 -5.84 5.22
CA LEU A 155 -8.96 -5.18 5.54
C LEU A 155 -7.82 -6.20 5.48
N GLU A 156 -6.70 -5.79 4.90
CA GLU A 156 -5.45 -6.54 4.92
C GLU A 156 -5.01 -6.81 6.37
N LYS A 157 -4.49 -8.00 6.63
CA LYS A 157 -3.93 -8.32 7.95
C LYS A 157 -2.62 -7.53 8.15
N GLY A 158 -2.65 -6.65 9.14
CA GLY A 158 -1.45 -5.99 9.65
C GLY A 158 -0.70 -6.87 10.66
N GLY A 159 0.44 -6.36 11.16
CA GLY A 159 1.23 -7.01 12.19
C GLY A 159 2.66 -7.33 11.76
N LYS A 160 3.42 -7.98 12.65
CA LYS A 160 4.85 -8.23 12.46
C LYS A 160 5.21 -9.07 11.23
N ASP A 161 4.26 -9.88 10.77
CA ASP A 161 4.45 -10.76 9.61
C ASP A 161 3.97 -10.13 8.30
N SER A 162 3.61 -8.84 8.31
CA SER A 162 3.20 -8.14 7.10
C SER A 162 4.37 -7.95 6.15
N GLU A 163 4.15 -8.25 4.87
CA GLU A 163 5.12 -8.02 3.79
C GLU A 163 5.20 -6.55 3.33
N TYR A 164 4.40 -5.66 3.94
CA TYR A 164 4.19 -4.30 3.46
C TYR A 164 4.54 -3.19 4.47
N PRO A 165 5.67 -3.28 5.23
CA PRO A 165 6.10 -2.16 6.03
C PRO A 165 6.48 -0.97 5.13
N ASN A 166 6.11 0.24 5.54
CA ASN A 166 6.67 1.45 4.97
C ASN A 166 8.09 1.65 5.49
N GLN A 167 9.02 1.87 4.57
CA GLN A 167 10.45 1.84 4.82
C GLN A 167 11.10 3.21 4.71
N LEU A 168 12.09 3.48 5.55
CA LEU A 168 13.06 4.55 5.33
C LEU A 168 14.07 4.09 4.29
N VAL A 169 14.08 4.75 3.14
CA VAL A 169 14.88 4.36 1.97
C VAL A 169 15.89 5.46 1.64
N VAL A 170 17.10 5.04 1.28
CA VAL A 170 18.23 5.89 0.95
C VAL A 170 18.90 5.40 -0.34
N ARG A 171 19.76 6.22 -0.96
CA ARG A 171 20.70 5.73 -1.97
C ARG A 171 21.67 4.73 -1.35
N LYS A 172 22.07 3.74 -2.10
CA LYS A 172 22.99 2.68 -1.63
C LYS A 172 24.29 3.23 -1.04
N ASP A 173 24.84 4.28 -1.66
CA ASP A 173 26.08 4.90 -1.18
C ASP A 173 25.90 5.65 0.15
N ASP A 174 24.67 6.04 0.49
CA ASP A 174 24.33 6.75 1.72
C ASP A 174 23.91 5.82 2.87
N LYS A 175 23.85 4.49 2.68
CA LYS A 175 23.37 3.52 3.69
C LYS A 175 24.12 3.58 5.01
N ASP A 176 25.40 3.97 4.96
CA ASP A 176 26.30 4.06 6.12
C ASP A 176 26.43 5.48 6.69
N ASN A 177 25.68 6.44 6.17
CA ASN A 177 25.64 7.81 6.65
C ASN A 177 25.12 7.88 8.10
N GLU A 178 25.91 8.43 9.01
CA GLU A 178 25.59 8.45 10.45
C GLU A 178 24.35 9.26 10.79
N HIS A 179 24.03 10.29 10.02
CA HIS A 179 22.80 11.08 10.23
C HIS A 179 21.56 10.29 9.82
N LEU A 180 21.63 9.52 8.72
CA LEU A 180 20.54 8.66 8.26
C LEU A 180 20.34 7.47 9.18
N LYS A 181 21.43 6.85 9.69
CA LYS A 181 21.35 5.82 10.74
C LYS A 181 20.72 6.35 12.03
N LYS A 182 21.04 7.59 12.41
CA LYS A 182 20.40 8.23 13.56
C LYS A 182 18.90 8.45 13.32
N LEU A 183 18.51 8.89 12.11
CA LEU A 183 17.10 9.03 11.74
C LEU A 183 16.38 7.67 11.80
N ALA A 184 16.98 6.60 11.26
CA ALA A 184 16.45 5.25 11.34
C ALA A 184 16.18 4.81 12.79
N LYS A 185 17.14 5.05 13.69
CA LYS A 185 16.96 4.75 15.13
C LYS A 185 15.84 5.55 15.76
N LEU A 186 15.67 6.82 15.39
CA LEU A 186 14.56 7.66 15.90
C LEU A 186 13.20 7.20 15.36
N LEU A 187 13.15 6.68 14.13
CA LEU A 187 11.94 6.11 13.53
C LEU A 187 11.61 4.70 14.06
N ASN A 188 12.51 4.08 14.83
CA ASN A 188 12.30 2.79 15.49
C ASN A 188 12.41 2.93 17.03
N ASP A 189 12.15 4.12 17.57
CA ASP A 189 12.18 4.41 19.01
C ASP A 189 10.82 4.07 19.65
N GLU A 190 10.85 3.68 20.93
CA GLU A 190 9.64 3.35 21.70
C GLU A 190 8.65 4.54 21.78
N LYS A 191 9.14 5.79 21.72
CA LYS A 191 8.27 6.97 21.68
C LYS A 191 7.43 7.03 20.40
N LEU A 192 8.03 6.66 19.25
CA LEU A 192 7.27 6.59 18.00
C LEU A 192 6.24 5.45 18.04
N ARG A 193 6.61 4.29 18.60
CA ARG A 193 5.67 3.18 18.83
C ARG A 193 4.46 3.64 19.65
N GLN A 194 4.70 4.30 20.78
CA GLN A 194 3.64 4.83 21.63
C GLN A 194 2.81 5.91 20.92
N TYR A 195 3.45 6.78 20.16
CA TYR A 195 2.76 7.80 19.36
C TYR A 195 1.81 7.16 18.34
N ILE A 196 2.28 6.18 17.56
CA ILE A 196 1.46 5.48 16.58
C ILE A 196 0.28 4.79 17.28
N SER A 197 0.53 4.01 18.33
CA SER A 197 -0.52 3.27 19.04
C SER A 197 -1.55 4.18 19.71
N THR A 198 -1.14 5.38 20.13
CA THR A 198 -2.05 6.36 20.74
C THR A 198 -2.85 7.13 19.70
N THR A 199 -2.22 7.46 18.56
CA THR A 199 -2.85 8.24 17.49
C THR A 199 -3.83 7.39 16.68
N TRP A 200 -3.50 6.12 16.46
CA TRP A 200 -4.32 5.16 15.72
C TRP A 200 -4.62 3.90 16.56
N PRO A 201 -5.46 4.04 17.62
CA PRO A 201 -5.78 2.92 18.51
C PRO A 201 -6.60 1.82 17.82
N ASP A 202 -7.16 2.12 16.64
CA ASP A 202 -7.88 1.23 15.75
C ASP A 202 -7.00 0.50 14.76
N GLU A 203 -5.66 0.65 14.88
CA GLU A 203 -4.67 0.00 14.02
C GLU A 203 -4.72 0.43 12.54
N ALA A 204 -5.25 1.62 12.24
CA ALA A 204 -5.16 2.20 10.90
C ALA A 204 -3.69 2.43 10.47
N VAL A 205 -2.81 2.63 11.44
CA VAL A 205 -1.36 2.61 11.30
C VAL A 205 -0.78 1.73 12.42
N ILE A 206 0.11 0.81 12.08
CA ILE A 206 0.68 -0.20 12.98
C ILE A 206 2.20 -0.07 12.99
N PRO A 207 2.90 -0.04 14.16
CA PRO A 207 4.35 -0.08 14.19
C PRO A 207 4.90 -1.37 13.56
N ALA A 208 5.97 -1.26 12.75
CA ALA A 208 6.61 -2.39 12.06
C ALA A 208 7.97 -2.81 12.67
N PHE A 209 8.32 -2.32 13.85
CA PHE A 209 9.61 -2.56 14.52
C PHE A 209 9.44 -2.98 15.97
#